data_fb4b881567a043e133eb49609bbaf788
#
_entry.id   fb4b881567a043e133eb49609bbaf788
#
_cell.length_a   1.000
_cell.length_b   1.000
_cell.length_c   1.000
_cell.angle_alpha   90.00
_cell.angle_beta   90.00
_cell.angle_gamma   90.00
#
_symmetry.space_group_name_H-M   'P 1'
#
loop_
_entity.id
_entity.type
_entity.pdbx_description
1 polymer ?
#
loop_
_entity_poly.entity_id
_entity_poly.type
_entity_poly.pdbx_seq_one_letter_code
_entity_poly.pdbx_strand_id
1 'polypeptide(L)'
;MYGIIDCDNCYVSCERVFRPDLKDKPVVVLSNNDGCVVARSNEAKKMGIKAGTPYFQLAEQFPNQKIVVFSSNYELYGELTSRVVSIIRKEAPAYFRYSIDECFVYLDGMEHLDLKAWGEELHKKIKRNVGMPVSIGLAPNKTLAKMASHFAKKYQGYHHCCMIDSDEKRIKALKLYPIDEVWGIGRRYAARLEALGVKTAYDFAEHNQSWVRATFNNIVIERTWRELNGEDCVPNEEMAKKKSICTSRSFNGMITDLDGLRTHVSNYAARCAEKLRQQGTVASIVGVFLNTNAFREDLPQYWNFQEMRLITPSSSTITIVKAANEVLQKLYRQGYHYKKAGVIVMGIGPNSPIQQDLFDTNAEQFEKMKRLDAVIDRINKVNGTETIVLGSQQYTQKDGKGKANVFANAIKHDFKSKNPTTRWSDIIQLK
;
A
#
# COMPACT_ATOMS: atom_id res chain seq x y z
N MET A 1 -5.62 15.43 -22.20
CA MET A 1 -5.09 14.04 -22.39
C MET A 1 -4.43 13.57 -21.12
N TYR A 2 -4.70 12.34 -20.69
CA TYR A 2 -4.09 11.70 -19.53
C TYR A 2 -3.08 10.66 -19.93
N GLY A 3 -2.01 10.53 -19.15
CA GLY A 3 -1.11 9.39 -19.23
C GLY A 3 -1.02 8.69 -17.90
N ILE A 4 -0.73 7.38 -17.90
CA ILE A 4 -0.28 6.65 -16.73
C ILE A 4 1.04 5.96 -17.01
N ILE A 5 1.97 6.07 -16.10
CA ILE A 5 3.26 5.38 -16.11
C ILE A 5 3.22 4.34 -14.99
N ASP A 6 3.31 3.06 -15.34
CA ASP A 6 3.26 1.90 -14.44
C ASP A 6 4.61 1.16 -14.47
N CYS A 7 5.25 0.98 -13.32
CA CYS A 7 6.49 0.22 -13.22
C CYS A 7 6.22 -1.28 -13.32
N ASP A 8 6.73 -1.91 -14.38
CA ASP A 8 6.48 -3.33 -14.67
C ASP A 8 7.06 -4.26 -13.60
N ASN A 9 6.19 -5.09 -12.97
CA ASN A 9 6.57 -5.99 -11.87
C ASN A 9 7.42 -5.28 -10.80
N CYS A 10 7.04 -4.09 -10.40
CA CYS A 10 7.81 -3.07 -9.69
C CYS A 10 8.82 -3.63 -8.69
N TYR A 11 8.39 -4.38 -7.67
CA TYR A 11 9.30 -4.86 -6.61
C TYR A 11 10.36 -5.83 -7.15
N VAL A 12 9.99 -6.74 -8.03
CA VAL A 12 10.96 -7.64 -8.70
C VAL A 12 11.92 -6.85 -9.57
N SER A 13 11.42 -5.84 -10.28
CA SER A 13 12.26 -5.00 -11.13
C SER A 13 13.26 -4.18 -10.32
N CYS A 14 12.86 -3.68 -9.14
CA CYS A 14 13.77 -3.01 -8.20
C CYS A 14 14.91 -3.95 -7.75
N GLU A 15 14.60 -5.21 -7.41
CA GLU A 15 15.63 -6.19 -7.04
C GLU A 15 16.57 -6.49 -8.21
N ARG A 16 16.03 -6.61 -9.42
CA ARG A 16 16.82 -6.89 -10.64
C ARG A 16 17.76 -5.76 -11.05
N VAL A 17 17.49 -4.50 -10.66
CA VAL A 17 18.42 -3.39 -10.92
C VAL A 17 19.81 -3.70 -10.35
N PHE A 18 19.90 -4.30 -9.18
CA PHE A 18 21.13 -4.64 -8.48
C PHE A 18 21.55 -6.10 -8.61
N ARG A 19 20.72 -6.91 -9.25
CA ARG A 19 20.92 -8.35 -9.47
C ARG A 19 20.61 -8.70 -10.94
N PRO A 20 21.44 -8.25 -11.90
CA PRO A 20 21.25 -8.54 -13.32
C PRO A 20 21.31 -10.05 -13.62
N ASP A 21 21.97 -10.84 -12.78
CA ASP A 21 21.98 -12.30 -12.84
C ASP A 21 20.61 -12.97 -12.66
N LEU A 22 19.60 -12.20 -12.20
CA LEU A 22 18.22 -12.66 -12.06
C LEU A 22 17.35 -12.40 -13.30
N LYS A 23 17.92 -11.84 -14.36
CA LYS A 23 17.24 -11.74 -15.65
C LYS A 23 16.77 -13.13 -16.09
N ASP A 24 15.56 -13.23 -16.59
CA ASP A 24 14.94 -14.46 -17.09
C ASP A 24 14.79 -15.61 -16.05
N LYS A 25 14.99 -15.32 -14.76
CA LYS A 25 14.76 -16.28 -13.68
C LYS A 25 13.43 -16.02 -12.97
N PRO A 26 12.75 -17.08 -12.47
CA PRO A 26 11.56 -16.90 -11.66
C PRO A 26 11.92 -16.25 -10.32
N VAL A 27 11.37 -15.05 -10.07
CA VAL A 27 11.59 -14.26 -8.85
C VAL A 27 10.26 -13.90 -8.24
N VAL A 28 10.17 -14.01 -6.93
CA VAL A 28 9.02 -13.57 -6.13
C VAL A 28 9.47 -12.66 -4.99
N VAL A 29 8.61 -11.72 -4.63
CA VAL A 29 8.79 -10.88 -3.43
C VAL A 29 7.66 -11.20 -2.47
N LEU A 30 7.98 -11.40 -1.19
CA LEU A 30 7.05 -11.73 -0.13
C LEU A 30 6.55 -10.49 0.58
N SER A 31 5.38 -10.61 1.20
CA SER A 31 4.82 -9.59 2.09
C SER A 31 5.61 -9.50 3.41
N ASN A 32 5.24 -8.55 4.28
CA ASN A 32 5.78 -8.50 5.64
C ASN A 32 5.66 -9.86 6.35
N ASN A 33 6.66 -10.18 7.17
CA ASN A 33 6.82 -11.47 7.85
C ASN A 33 6.99 -12.67 6.89
N ASP A 34 7.41 -12.42 5.66
CA ASP A 34 7.59 -13.44 4.61
C ASP A 34 6.36 -14.33 4.41
N GLY A 35 5.16 -13.75 4.59
CA GLY A 35 3.92 -14.51 4.65
C GLY A 35 3.44 -15.02 3.30
N CYS A 36 3.25 -14.12 2.32
CA CYS A 36 2.64 -14.44 1.02
C CYS A 36 3.36 -13.71 -0.10
N VAL A 37 3.27 -14.23 -1.31
CA VAL A 37 3.76 -13.60 -2.55
C VAL A 37 2.97 -12.34 -2.85
N VAL A 38 3.63 -11.18 -2.95
CA VAL A 38 3.02 -9.90 -3.32
C VAL A 38 3.46 -9.42 -4.70
N ALA A 39 4.67 -9.76 -5.15
CA ALA A 39 5.13 -9.45 -6.50
C ALA A 39 5.81 -10.67 -7.15
N ARG A 40 5.75 -10.73 -8.47
CA ARG A 40 6.23 -11.86 -9.27
C ARG A 40 6.83 -11.39 -10.56
N SER A 41 7.92 -12.03 -10.98
CA SER A 41 8.45 -11.88 -12.34
C SER A 41 7.51 -12.52 -13.39
N ASN A 42 7.71 -12.19 -14.65
CA ASN A 42 6.93 -12.80 -15.74
C ASN A 42 7.17 -14.32 -15.82
N GLU A 43 8.39 -14.77 -15.53
CA GLU A 43 8.74 -16.17 -15.45
C GLU A 43 7.96 -16.88 -14.34
N ALA A 44 7.90 -16.29 -13.15
CA ALA A 44 7.11 -16.80 -12.03
C ALA A 44 5.60 -16.84 -12.34
N LYS A 45 5.09 -15.83 -13.06
CA LYS A 45 3.68 -15.82 -13.53
C LYS A 45 3.41 -16.95 -14.53
N LYS A 46 4.33 -17.20 -15.48
CA LYS A 46 4.21 -18.31 -16.47
C LYS A 46 4.22 -19.68 -15.80
N MET A 47 4.89 -19.81 -14.65
CA MET A 47 4.86 -21.03 -13.82
C MET A 47 3.52 -21.23 -13.08
N GLY A 48 2.59 -20.27 -13.14
CA GLY A 48 1.30 -20.35 -12.47
C GLY A 48 1.33 -19.86 -11.02
N ILE A 49 2.43 -19.28 -10.52
CA ILE A 49 2.48 -18.70 -9.17
C ILE A 49 1.51 -17.51 -9.09
N LYS A 50 0.54 -17.57 -8.18
CA LYS A 50 -0.48 -16.53 -7.98
C LYS A 50 -0.05 -15.51 -6.91
N ALA A 51 -0.53 -14.26 -7.03
CA ALA A 51 -0.43 -13.30 -5.93
C ALA A 51 -1.25 -13.81 -4.74
N GLY A 52 -0.73 -13.60 -3.51
CA GLY A 52 -1.36 -14.11 -2.31
C GLY A 52 -0.99 -15.57 -1.97
N THR A 53 -0.26 -16.31 -2.82
CA THR A 53 0.23 -17.65 -2.48
C THR A 53 1.07 -17.58 -1.20
N PRO A 54 0.73 -18.34 -0.14
CA PRO A 54 1.54 -18.43 1.06
C PRO A 54 2.95 -18.97 0.76
N TYR A 55 3.96 -18.39 1.40
CA TYR A 55 5.35 -18.77 1.12
C TYR A 55 5.63 -20.26 1.38
N PHE A 56 5.08 -20.83 2.46
CA PHE A 56 5.27 -22.23 2.78
C PHE A 56 4.75 -23.19 1.68
N GLN A 57 3.72 -22.77 0.93
CA GLN A 57 3.16 -23.55 -0.17
C GLN A 57 4.03 -23.50 -1.44
N LEU A 58 4.94 -22.53 -1.60
CA LEU A 58 5.78 -22.45 -2.79
C LEU A 58 6.69 -23.67 -2.92
N ALA A 59 7.29 -24.13 -1.81
CA ALA A 59 8.14 -25.31 -1.80
C ALA A 59 7.36 -26.59 -2.12
N GLU A 60 6.11 -26.67 -1.65
CA GLU A 60 5.23 -27.82 -1.90
C GLU A 60 4.72 -27.85 -3.34
N GLN A 61 4.32 -26.71 -3.89
CA GLN A 61 3.77 -26.59 -5.24
C GLN A 61 4.86 -26.66 -6.32
N PHE A 62 6.10 -26.26 -6.03
CA PHE A 62 7.20 -26.15 -6.97
C PHE A 62 8.50 -26.79 -6.44
N PRO A 63 8.50 -28.08 -6.04
CA PRO A 63 9.60 -28.70 -5.28
C PRO A 63 10.92 -28.77 -6.06
N ASN A 64 10.87 -28.84 -7.39
CA ASN A 64 12.04 -29.02 -8.25
C ASN A 64 12.46 -27.72 -8.97
N GLN A 65 11.88 -26.58 -8.62
CA GLN A 65 12.12 -25.34 -9.35
C GLN A 65 12.91 -24.33 -8.51
N LYS A 66 13.96 -23.76 -9.10
CA LYS A 66 14.78 -22.72 -8.43
C LYS A 66 14.07 -21.37 -8.52
N ILE A 67 13.17 -21.10 -7.57
CA ILE A 67 12.53 -19.81 -7.42
C ILE A 67 13.39 -18.93 -6.51
N VAL A 68 13.76 -17.74 -6.98
CA VAL A 68 14.47 -16.76 -6.16
C VAL A 68 13.45 -15.96 -5.34
N VAL A 69 13.66 -15.90 -4.04
CA VAL A 69 12.74 -15.28 -3.09
C VAL A 69 13.39 -14.07 -2.44
N PHE A 70 12.65 -12.97 -2.34
CA PHE A 70 13.03 -11.80 -1.56
C PHE A 70 11.95 -11.47 -0.53
N SER A 71 12.37 -11.00 0.64
CA SER A 71 11.48 -10.27 1.55
C SER A 71 11.22 -8.87 1.00
N SER A 72 10.06 -8.28 1.27
CA SER A 72 9.76 -6.91 0.84
C SER A 72 10.76 -5.90 1.41
N ASN A 73 11.35 -5.09 0.54
CA ASN A 73 12.29 -4.02 0.86
C ASN A 73 11.71 -2.65 0.40
N TYR A 74 10.65 -2.20 1.09
CA TYR A 74 9.93 -0.97 0.71
C TYR A 74 10.80 0.30 0.73
N GLU A 75 11.91 0.30 1.48
CA GLU A 75 12.90 1.37 1.48
C GLU A 75 13.56 1.50 0.10
N LEU A 76 14.06 0.37 -0.42
CA LEU A 76 14.66 0.28 -1.75
C LEU A 76 13.63 0.61 -2.86
N TYR A 77 12.43 0.03 -2.76
CA TYR A 77 11.40 0.22 -3.80
C TYR A 77 10.92 1.67 -3.86
N GLY A 78 10.69 2.28 -2.68
CA GLY A 78 10.28 3.68 -2.59
C GLY A 78 11.34 4.65 -3.11
N GLU A 79 12.62 4.34 -2.92
CA GLU A 79 13.73 5.16 -3.41
C GLU A 79 13.84 5.08 -4.95
N LEU A 80 13.85 3.86 -5.54
CA LEU A 80 13.94 3.71 -6.99
C LEU A 80 12.71 4.28 -7.72
N THR A 81 11.51 4.06 -7.20
CA THR A 81 10.30 4.65 -7.81
C THR A 81 10.26 6.17 -7.65
N SER A 82 10.87 6.73 -6.60
CA SER A 82 11.02 8.19 -6.47
C SER A 82 11.96 8.77 -7.52
N ARG A 83 13.01 8.05 -7.96
CA ARG A 83 13.85 8.44 -9.11
C ARG A 83 13.04 8.42 -10.41
N VAL A 84 12.20 7.42 -10.62
CA VAL A 84 11.27 7.38 -11.76
C VAL A 84 10.38 8.61 -11.77
N VAL A 85 9.71 8.91 -10.65
CA VAL A 85 8.86 10.11 -10.51
C VAL A 85 9.64 11.41 -10.74
N SER A 86 10.92 11.48 -10.33
CA SER A 86 11.77 12.64 -10.57
C SER A 86 12.06 12.89 -12.05
N ILE A 87 12.11 11.83 -12.87
CA ILE A 87 12.20 11.95 -14.32
C ILE A 87 10.86 12.42 -14.89
N ILE A 88 9.75 11.76 -14.50
CA ILE A 88 8.40 12.11 -14.97
C ILE A 88 8.10 13.59 -14.72
N ARG A 89 8.47 14.11 -13.52
CA ARG A 89 8.27 15.52 -13.16
C ARG A 89 8.96 16.52 -14.10
N LYS A 90 10.03 16.10 -14.79
CA LYS A 90 10.76 16.95 -15.74
C LYS A 90 10.20 16.87 -17.16
N GLU A 91 9.45 15.82 -17.46
CA GLU A 91 8.97 15.50 -18.82
C GLU A 91 7.50 15.81 -19.03
N ALA A 92 6.70 15.92 -17.96
CA ALA A 92 5.27 16.19 -18.01
C ALA A 92 4.93 17.53 -17.36
N PRO A 93 3.95 18.30 -17.89
CA PRO A 93 3.51 19.58 -17.32
C PRO A 93 2.98 19.45 -15.89
N ALA A 94 2.22 18.40 -15.63
CA ALA A 94 1.70 18.06 -14.31
C ALA A 94 1.64 16.55 -14.11
N TYR A 95 1.77 16.13 -12.85
CA TYR A 95 1.74 14.71 -12.50
C TYR A 95 1.10 14.49 -11.12
N PHE A 96 0.58 13.27 -10.93
CA PHE A 96 0.03 12.82 -9.65
C PHE A 96 0.52 11.39 -9.36
N ARG A 97 1.28 11.22 -8.26
CA ARG A 97 1.72 9.90 -7.81
C ARG A 97 0.54 9.14 -7.18
N TYR A 98 -0.05 8.22 -7.92
CA TYR A 98 -1.23 7.46 -7.50
C TYR A 98 -0.89 6.33 -6.54
N SER A 99 0.20 5.61 -6.79
CA SER A 99 0.71 4.54 -5.92
C SER A 99 2.24 4.58 -5.81
N ILE A 100 2.85 3.54 -5.24
CA ILE A 100 4.31 3.40 -5.20
C ILE A 100 4.88 3.18 -6.61
N ASP A 101 4.13 2.56 -7.51
CA ASP A 101 4.54 2.09 -8.82
C ASP A 101 3.79 2.76 -10.00
N GLU A 102 2.74 3.53 -9.71
CA GLU A 102 1.93 4.21 -10.72
C GLU A 102 1.93 5.73 -10.54
N CYS A 103 2.09 6.43 -11.65
CA CYS A 103 2.04 7.88 -11.72
C CYS A 103 1.17 8.35 -12.89
N PHE A 104 0.11 9.09 -12.61
CA PHE A 104 -0.66 9.80 -13.64
C PHE A 104 0.09 11.05 -14.07
N VAL A 105 -0.02 11.40 -15.34
CA VAL A 105 0.44 12.66 -15.93
C VAL A 105 -0.70 13.33 -16.68
N TYR A 106 -0.69 14.66 -16.66
CA TYR A 106 -1.61 15.52 -17.39
C TYR A 106 -0.82 16.18 -18.50
N LEU A 107 -1.26 15.96 -19.74
CA LEU A 107 -0.52 16.32 -20.95
C LEU A 107 -1.13 17.53 -21.66
N ASP A 108 -1.89 18.34 -20.94
CA ASP A 108 -2.51 19.55 -21.46
C ASP A 108 -1.39 20.54 -21.85
N GLY A 109 -1.49 21.12 -23.06
CA GLY A 109 -0.46 21.96 -23.66
C GLY A 109 0.62 21.20 -24.45
N MET A 110 0.55 19.87 -24.50
CA MET A 110 1.47 19.03 -25.28
C MET A 110 0.83 18.50 -26.60
N GLU A 111 -0.33 19.01 -27.00
CA GLU A 111 -1.11 18.56 -28.17
C GLU A 111 -0.34 18.73 -29.48
N HIS A 112 0.66 19.58 -29.51
CA HIS A 112 1.54 19.84 -30.66
C HIS A 112 2.61 18.74 -30.85
N LEU A 113 2.77 17.83 -29.89
CA LEU A 113 3.76 16.76 -29.92
C LEU A 113 3.13 15.44 -30.36
N ASP A 114 3.93 14.55 -30.95
CA ASP A 114 3.57 13.14 -31.04
C ASP A 114 3.67 12.49 -29.65
N LEU A 115 2.53 12.43 -28.94
CA LEU A 115 2.46 11.93 -27.58
C LEU A 115 2.84 10.44 -27.48
N LYS A 116 2.62 9.66 -28.55
CA LYS A 116 3.06 8.26 -28.56
C LYS A 116 4.58 8.17 -28.60
N ALA A 117 5.23 8.91 -29.49
CA ALA A 117 6.70 8.98 -29.56
C ALA A 117 7.29 9.53 -28.26
N TRP A 118 6.68 10.56 -27.66
CA TRP A 118 7.06 11.06 -26.33
C TRP A 118 7.02 9.96 -25.25
N GLY A 119 5.96 9.15 -25.21
CA GLY A 119 5.84 8.06 -24.26
C GLY A 119 6.90 6.97 -24.46
N GLU A 120 7.20 6.60 -25.71
CA GLU A 120 8.25 5.63 -26.01
C GLU A 120 9.63 6.14 -25.59
N GLU A 121 9.93 7.43 -25.83
CA GLU A 121 11.18 8.06 -25.37
C GLU A 121 11.26 8.17 -23.83
N LEU A 122 10.16 8.50 -23.17
CA LEU A 122 10.09 8.50 -21.70
C LEU A 122 10.38 7.11 -21.12
N HIS A 123 9.80 6.03 -21.70
CA HIS A 123 10.14 4.66 -21.33
C HIS A 123 11.64 4.40 -21.43
N LYS A 124 12.26 4.71 -22.59
CA LYS A 124 13.70 4.53 -22.82
C LYS A 124 14.54 5.32 -21.82
N LYS A 125 14.16 6.55 -21.55
CA LYS A 125 14.84 7.45 -20.58
C LYS A 125 14.80 6.90 -19.16
N ILE A 126 13.64 6.44 -18.69
CA ILE A 126 13.48 5.82 -17.37
C ILE A 126 14.31 4.53 -17.29
N LYS A 127 14.20 3.67 -18.30
CA LYS A 127 14.95 2.42 -18.37
C LYS A 127 16.46 2.63 -18.34
N ARG A 128 16.96 3.60 -19.09
CA ARG A 128 18.39 3.93 -19.14
C ARG A 128 18.89 4.51 -17.82
N ASN A 129 18.14 5.43 -17.20
CA ASN A 129 18.64 6.24 -16.09
C ASN A 129 18.40 5.57 -14.72
N VAL A 130 17.37 4.71 -14.60
CA VAL A 130 17.01 4.07 -13.33
C VAL A 130 17.11 2.54 -13.41
N GLY A 131 17.07 1.96 -14.62
CA GLY A 131 17.01 0.52 -14.83
C GLY A 131 15.61 -0.07 -14.72
N MET A 132 14.60 0.74 -14.39
CA MET A 132 13.22 0.31 -14.20
C MET A 132 12.47 0.22 -15.53
N PRO A 133 11.87 -0.95 -15.88
CA PRO A 133 10.94 -1.03 -17.01
C PRO A 133 9.60 -0.38 -16.61
N VAL A 134 9.02 0.39 -17.51
CA VAL A 134 7.71 1.00 -17.33
C VAL A 134 6.83 0.78 -18.54
N SER A 135 5.53 0.70 -18.34
CA SER A 135 4.52 0.69 -19.39
C SER A 135 3.68 1.96 -19.29
N ILE A 136 3.41 2.58 -20.45
CA ILE A 136 2.76 3.88 -20.53
C ILE A 136 1.44 3.72 -21.29
N GLY A 137 0.36 4.21 -20.70
CA GLY A 137 -0.94 4.29 -21.34
C GLY A 137 -1.38 5.74 -21.47
N LEU A 138 -1.81 6.13 -22.68
CA LEU A 138 -2.28 7.47 -23.03
C LEU A 138 -3.74 7.39 -23.47
N ALA A 139 -4.62 8.23 -22.91
CA ALA A 139 -6.04 8.24 -23.26
C ALA A 139 -6.74 9.56 -22.81
N PRO A 140 -7.98 9.83 -23.26
CA PRO A 140 -8.74 11.00 -22.87
C PRO A 140 -9.09 11.08 -21.39
N ASN A 141 -9.15 9.93 -20.68
CA ASN A 141 -9.45 9.85 -19.26
C ASN A 141 -8.62 8.78 -18.55
N LYS A 142 -8.70 8.72 -17.23
CA LYS A 142 -7.85 7.87 -16.38
C LYS A 142 -8.11 6.37 -16.55
N THR A 143 -9.38 5.96 -16.64
CA THR A 143 -9.75 4.53 -16.81
C THR A 143 -9.23 3.99 -18.13
N LEU A 144 -9.41 4.73 -19.22
CA LEU A 144 -8.89 4.33 -20.53
C LEU A 144 -7.35 4.39 -20.57
N ALA A 145 -6.71 5.33 -19.86
CA ALA A 145 -5.25 5.36 -19.76
C ALA A 145 -4.70 4.12 -19.05
N LYS A 146 -5.35 3.66 -17.97
CA LYS A 146 -4.97 2.40 -17.31
C LYS A 146 -5.17 1.19 -18.22
N MET A 147 -6.24 1.15 -18.98
CA MET A 147 -6.48 0.11 -19.99
C MET A 147 -5.38 0.12 -21.07
N ALA A 148 -5.01 1.31 -21.56
CA ALA A 148 -3.92 1.46 -22.53
C ALA A 148 -2.57 0.97 -21.94
N SER A 149 -2.26 1.29 -20.70
CA SER A 149 -1.05 0.79 -20.02
C SER A 149 -1.03 -0.74 -19.90
N HIS A 150 -2.17 -1.37 -19.60
CA HIS A 150 -2.27 -2.83 -19.63
C HIS A 150 -1.91 -3.41 -21.02
N PHE A 151 -2.41 -2.81 -22.11
CA PHE A 151 -2.08 -3.24 -23.47
C PHE A 151 -0.61 -2.99 -23.81
N ALA A 152 -0.04 -1.86 -23.39
CA ALA A 152 1.38 -1.56 -23.56
C ALA A 152 2.28 -2.61 -22.89
N LYS A 153 1.85 -3.12 -21.72
CA LYS A 153 2.53 -4.17 -20.96
C LYS A 153 2.39 -5.56 -21.61
N LYS A 154 1.21 -5.86 -22.16
CA LYS A 154 0.85 -7.17 -22.68
C LYS A 154 1.39 -7.43 -24.09
N TYR A 155 1.41 -6.43 -24.95
CA TYR A 155 1.73 -6.57 -26.38
C TYR A 155 2.99 -5.79 -26.77
N GLN A 156 4.03 -6.49 -27.14
CA GLN A 156 5.33 -5.91 -27.53
C GLN A 156 5.26 -4.90 -28.70
N GLY A 157 4.29 -5.06 -29.61
CA GLY A 157 4.08 -4.16 -30.74
C GLY A 157 3.73 -2.71 -30.36
N TYR A 158 3.37 -2.45 -29.11
CA TYR A 158 3.17 -1.10 -28.59
C TYR A 158 4.46 -0.40 -28.15
N HIS A 159 5.60 -1.10 -28.11
CA HIS A 159 6.89 -0.54 -27.68
C HIS A 159 6.82 0.14 -26.29
N HIS A 160 6.07 -0.48 -25.37
CA HIS A 160 5.81 0.01 -23.99
C HIS A 160 4.97 1.30 -23.90
N CYS A 161 4.40 1.81 -25.01
CA CYS A 161 3.48 2.93 -24.99
C CYS A 161 2.26 2.64 -25.87
N CYS A 162 1.07 2.58 -25.28
CA CYS A 162 -0.19 2.42 -26.00
C CYS A 162 -1.04 3.68 -25.85
N MET A 163 -1.66 4.13 -26.96
CA MET A 163 -2.49 5.32 -26.98
C MET A 163 -3.89 4.98 -27.54
N ILE A 164 -4.91 5.34 -26.74
CA ILE A 164 -6.34 5.28 -27.11
C ILE A 164 -6.80 6.73 -27.32
N ASP A 165 -6.80 7.19 -28.57
CA ASP A 165 -7.05 8.58 -28.96
C ASP A 165 -8.25 8.73 -29.90
N SER A 166 -8.94 7.64 -30.20
CA SER A 166 -10.12 7.64 -31.05
C SER A 166 -11.17 6.65 -30.55
N ASP A 167 -12.43 6.86 -30.95
CA ASP A 167 -13.54 5.96 -30.63
C ASP A 167 -13.33 4.57 -31.18
N GLU A 168 -12.75 4.45 -32.39
CA GLU A 168 -12.42 3.14 -32.98
C GLU A 168 -11.45 2.37 -32.07
N LYS A 169 -10.35 3.00 -31.64
CA LYS A 169 -9.38 2.40 -30.70
C LYS A 169 -10.01 2.09 -29.35
N ARG A 170 -10.87 2.99 -28.84
CA ARG A 170 -11.60 2.78 -27.58
C ARG A 170 -12.48 1.55 -27.66
N ILE A 171 -13.35 1.44 -28.66
CA ILE A 171 -14.26 0.30 -28.85
C ILE A 171 -13.47 -1.01 -29.01
N LYS A 172 -12.40 -0.98 -29.79
CA LYS A 172 -11.53 -2.16 -29.97
C LYS A 172 -10.90 -2.57 -28.63
N ALA A 173 -10.40 -1.62 -27.83
CA ALA A 173 -9.82 -1.88 -26.53
C ALA A 173 -10.86 -2.46 -25.56
N LEU A 174 -12.07 -1.89 -25.49
CA LEU A 174 -13.15 -2.35 -24.62
C LEU A 174 -13.55 -3.80 -24.91
N LYS A 175 -13.64 -4.18 -26.20
CA LYS A 175 -13.98 -5.55 -26.63
C LYS A 175 -12.95 -6.60 -26.20
N LEU A 176 -11.69 -6.20 -26.07
CA LEU A 176 -10.57 -7.09 -25.70
C LEU A 176 -10.28 -7.11 -24.20
N TYR A 177 -10.94 -6.25 -23.41
CA TYR A 177 -10.62 -6.04 -22.01
C TYR A 177 -11.63 -6.75 -21.10
N PRO A 178 -11.18 -7.74 -20.29
CA PRO A 178 -12.07 -8.44 -19.36
C PRO A 178 -12.65 -7.49 -18.31
N ILE A 179 -13.89 -7.73 -17.91
CA ILE A 179 -14.62 -6.87 -16.97
C ILE A 179 -14.00 -6.85 -15.57
N ASP A 180 -13.42 -7.95 -15.12
CA ASP A 180 -12.77 -8.10 -13.82
C ASP A 180 -11.42 -7.38 -13.71
N GLU A 181 -10.83 -6.99 -14.85
CA GLU A 181 -9.60 -6.20 -14.90
C GLU A 181 -9.86 -4.69 -14.98
N VAL A 182 -11.11 -4.25 -15.17
CA VAL A 182 -11.46 -2.83 -15.31
C VAL A 182 -11.23 -2.08 -13.99
N TRP A 183 -10.48 -0.98 -14.05
CA TRP A 183 -10.22 -0.13 -12.90
C TRP A 183 -11.53 0.40 -12.29
N GLY A 184 -11.69 0.24 -10.97
CA GLY A 184 -12.93 0.55 -10.25
C GLY A 184 -13.89 -0.62 -10.10
N ILE A 185 -13.71 -1.72 -10.84
CA ILE A 185 -14.51 -2.93 -10.73
C ILE A 185 -13.75 -3.97 -9.91
N GLY A 186 -14.11 -4.10 -8.62
CA GLY A 186 -13.55 -5.10 -7.72
C GLY A 186 -14.25 -6.46 -7.85
N ARG A 187 -13.65 -7.51 -7.29
CA ARG A 187 -14.12 -8.91 -7.39
C ARG A 187 -15.63 -9.11 -7.18
N ARG A 188 -16.25 -8.41 -6.22
CA ARG A 188 -17.71 -8.53 -5.96
C ARG A 188 -18.54 -7.97 -7.10
N TYR A 189 -18.12 -6.85 -7.67
CA TYR A 189 -18.82 -6.24 -8.80
C TYR A 189 -18.56 -7.02 -10.09
N ALA A 190 -17.34 -7.51 -10.30
CA ALA A 190 -17.01 -8.37 -11.42
C ALA A 190 -17.90 -9.63 -11.42
N ALA A 191 -17.94 -10.37 -10.32
CA ALA A 191 -18.78 -11.56 -10.20
C ALA A 191 -20.28 -11.26 -10.42
N ARG A 192 -20.78 -10.09 -9.97
CA ARG A 192 -22.15 -9.67 -10.22
C ARG A 192 -22.41 -9.34 -11.69
N LEU A 193 -21.49 -8.66 -12.34
CA LEU A 193 -21.54 -8.32 -13.76
C LEU A 193 -21.51 -9.59 -14.62
N GLU A 194 -20.60 -10.51 -14.32
CA GLU A 194 -20.50 -11.80 -15.01
C GLU A 194 -21.78 -12.64 -14.88
N ALA A 195 -22.40 -12.66 -13.70
CA ALA A 195 -23.69 -13.30 -13.48
C ALA A 195 -24.83 -12.65 -14.30
N LEU A 196 -24.70 -11.38 -14.67
CA LEU A 196 -25.62 -10.66 -15.57
C LEU A 196 -25.25 -10.80 -17.05
N GLY A 197 -24.23 -11.62 -17.38
CA GLY A 197 -23.78 -11.86 -18.75
C GLY A 197 -22.76 -10.86 -19.29
N VAL A 198 -22.31 -9.90 -18.49
CA VAL A 198 -21.32 -8.87 -18.84
C VAL A 198 -19.91 -9.43 -18.63
N LYS A 199 -19.19 -9.71 -19.71
CA LYS A 199 -17.85 -10.34 -19.68
C LYS A 199 -16.72 -9.39 -20.01
N THR A 200 -17.00 -8.36 -20.81
CA THR A 200 -16.01 -7.40 -21.28
C THR A 200 -16.36 -5.98 -20.84
N ALA A 201 -15.37 -5.10 -20.91
CA ALA A 201 -15.59 -3.66 -20.69
C ALA A 201 -16.58 -3.09 -21.72
N TYR A 202 -16.62 -3.66 -22.94
CA TYR A 202 -17.57 -3.28 -23.98
C TYR A 202 -18.99 -3.64 -23.60
N ASP A 203 -19.24 -4.88 -23.17
CA ASP A 203 -20.58 -5.30 -22.73
C ASP A 203 -21.11 -4.37 -21.63
N PHE A 204 -20.25 -3.95 -20.71
CA PHE A 204 -20.62 -3.01 -19.65
C PHE A 204 -20.91 -1.61 -20.17
N ALA A 205 -20.10 -1.10 -21.10
CA ALA A 205 -20.26 0.23 -21.69
C ALA A 205 -21.55 0.37 -22.51
N GLU A 206 -22.05 -0.70 -23.13
CA GLU A 206 -23.29 -0.73 -23.92
C GLU A 206 -24.57 -0.57 -23.09
N HIS A 207 -24.52 -0.81 -21.78
CA HIS A 207 -25.66 -0.55 -20.89
C HIS A 207 -25.92 0.94 -20.76
N ASN A 208 -27.18 1.32 -20.51
CA ASN A 208 -27.53 2.71 -20.23
C ASN A 208 -27.26 3.08 -18.76
N GLN A 209 -27.10 4.38 -18.52
CA GLN A 209 -26.79 4.93 -17.20
C GLN A 209 -27.84 4.56 -16.15
N SER A 210 -29.13 4.52 -16.52
CA SER A 210 -30.21 4.16 -15.61
C SER A 210 -30.08 2.74 -15.10
N TRP A 211 -29.70 1.80 -15.97
CA TRP A 211 -29.42 0.43 -15.59
C TRP A 211 -28.24 0.33 -14.62
N VAL A 212 -27.14 1.05 -14.90
CA VAL A 212 -25.94 1.07 -14.03
C VAL A 212 -26.30 1.58 -12.62
N ARG A 213 -27.05 2.68 -12.55
CA ARG A 213 -27.51 3.26 -11.26
C ARG A 213 -28.43 2.30 -10.51
N ALA A 214 -29.43 1.76 -11.17
CA ALA A 214 -30.38 0.84 -10.56
C ALA A 214 -29.71 -0.45 -10.07
N THR A 215 -28.73 -0.97 -10.83
CA THR A 215 -28.05 -2.22 -10.51
C THR A 215 -27.05 -2.07 -9.36
N PHE A 216 -26.25 -0.99 -9.33
CA PHE A 216 -25.11 -0.90 -8.42
C PHE A 216 -25.28 0.14 -7.32
N ASN A 217 -26.03 1.20 -7.55
CA ASN A 217 -26.18 2.35 -6.62
C ASN A 217 -24.82 2.82 -6.05
N ASN A 218 -23.81 2.92 -6.91
CA ASN A 218 -22.44 3.24 -6.53
C ASN A 218 -21.81 4.20 -7.51
N ILE A 219 -21.44 5.38 -7.03
CA ILE A 219 -20.88 6.47 -7.86
C ILE A 219 -19.54 6.08 -8.51
N VAL A 220 -18.73 5.21 -7.89
CA VAL A 220 -17.45 4.77 -8.47
C VAL A 220 -17.72 3.92 -9.72
N ILE A 221 -18.66 2.98 -9.64
CA ILE A 221 -19.05 2.13 -10.78
C ILE A 221 -19.66 2.98 -11.90
N GLU A 222 -20.50 3.95 -11.55
CA GLU A 222 -21.08 4.87 -12.53
C GLU A 222 -20.00 5.71 -13.22
N ARG A 223 -19.06 6.27 -12.49
CA ARG A 223 -17.91 7.01 -13.06
C ARG A 223 -17.05 6.12 -13.96
N THR A 224 -16.75 4.89 -13.53
CA THR A 224 -16.04 3.92 -14.37
C THR A 224 -16.79 3.68 -15.68
N TRP A 225 -18.10 3.47 -15.64
CA TRP A 225 -18.94 3.30 -16.84
C TRP A 225 -18.88 4.54 -17.75
N ARG A 226 -19.00 5.76 -17.19
CA ARG A 226 -18.88 7.01 -17.95
C ARG A 226 -17.53 7.16 -18.63
N GLU A 227 -16.44 6.85 -17.92
CA GLU A 227 -15.10 6.91 -18.50
C GLU A 227 -14.87 5.86 -19.59
N LEU A 228 -15.44 4.66 -19.49
CA LEU A 228 -15.43 3.70 -20.58
C LEU A 228 -16.16 4.23 -21.82
N ASN A 229 -17.17 5.06 -21.64
CA ASN A 229 -17.88 5.77 -22.71
C ASN A 229 -17.19 7.06 -23.21
N GLY A 230 -15.98 7.34 -22.74
CA GLY A 230 -15.13 8.44 -23.20
C GLY A 230 -15.23 9.74 -22.39
N GLU A 231 -16.12 9.81 -21.38
CA GLU A 231 -16.22 10.99 -20.53
C GLU A 231 -15.04 11.06 -19.54
N ASP A 232 -14.54 12.26 -19.25
CA ASP A 232 -13.57 12.50 -18.18
C ASP A 232 -14.32 12.95 -16.92
N CYS A 233 -14.48 12.06 -15.94
CA CYS A 233 -15.33 12.33 -14.77
C CYS A 233 -14.76 11.82 -13.43
N VAL A 234 -13.66 11.08 -13.43
CA VAL A 234 -12.97 10.72 -12.20
C VAL A 234 -12.14 11.92 -11.73
N PRO A 235 -12.45 12.51 -10.55
CA PRO A 235 -11.78 13.71 -10.11
C PRO A 235 -10.27 13.49 -9.92
N ASN A 236 -9.51 14.57 -10.10
CA ASN A 236 -8.13 14.61 -9.69
C ASN A 236 -8.12 14.59 -8.16
N GLU A 237 -7.70 13.46 -7.59
CA GLU A 237 -7.55 13.36 -6.14
C GLU A 237 -6.33 14.20 -5.74
N GLU A 238 -6.59 15.38 -5.16
CA GLU A 238 -5.58 16.00 -4.31
C GLU A 238 -5.30 15.02 -3.15
N MET A 239 -4.04 14.99 -2.68
CA MET A 239 -3.68 14.17 -1.51
C MET A 239 -4.42 14.71 -0.27
N ALA A 240 -5.70 14.38 -0.17
CA ALA A 240 -6.50 14.74 0.99
C ALA A 240 -5.89 14.12 2.26
N LYS A 241 -5.89 14.88 3.34
CA LYS A 241 -5.49 14.36 4.66
C LYS A 241 -6.32 13.13 4.99
N LYS A 242 -5.68 12.11 5.52
CA LYS A 242 -6.35 10.85 5.87
C LYS A 242 -7.43 11.10 6.91
N LYS A 243 -8.63 10.57 6.68
CA LYS A 243 -9.75 10.62 7.63
C LYS A 243 -9.61 9.60 8.77
N SER A 244 -8.80 8.58 8.59
CA SER A 244 -8.40 7.61 9.61
C SER A 244 -6.98 7.12 9.36
N ILE A 245 -6.27 6.73 10.42
CA ILE A 245 -4.94 6.14 10.33
C ILE A 245 -4.97 4.81 11.08
N CYS A 246 -4.63 3.73 10.36
CA CYS A 246 -4.53 2.40 10.94
C CYS A 246 -3.07 1.92 10.91
N THR A 247 -2.65 1.29 12.00
CA THR A 247 -1.44 0.48 12.07
C THR A 247 -1.80 -0.89 12.60
N SER A 248 -1.58 -1.93 11.80
CA SER A 248 -1.88 -3.32 12.19
C SER A 248 -0.85 -4.28 11.61
N ARG A 249 -0.65 -5.40 12.29
CA ARG A 249 0.22 -6.49 11.79
C ARG A 249 -0.31 -7.84 12.21
N SER A 250 -0.08 -8.85 11.36
CA SER A 250 -0.17 -10.25 11.77
C SER A 250 1.10 -10.64 12.50
N PHE A 251 0.97 -11.42 13.57
CA PHE A 251 2.10 -11.90 14.37
C PHE A 251 2.83 -13.05 13.65
N ASN A 252 4.11 -13.22 13.91
CA ASN A 252 4.88 -14.35 13.36
C ASN A 252 4.38 -15.70 13.92
N GLY A 253 3.94 -15.75 15.19
CA GLY A 253 3.22 -16.86 15.81
C GLY A 253 1.77 -16.49 16.11
N MET A 254 1.27 -16.95 17.25
CA MET A 254 0.02 -16.55 17.88
C MET A 254 0.30 -16.09 19.30
N ILE A 255 -0.42 -15.07 19.77
CA ILE A 255 -0.27 -14.50 21.10
C ILE A 255 -1.53 -14.85 21.90
N THR A 256 -1.33 -15.33 23.14
CA THR A 256 -2.43 -15.78 24.01
C THR A 256 -2.55 -14.91 25.27
N ASP A 257 -1.50 -14.17 25.61
CA ASP A 257 -1.43 -13.37 26.82
C ASP A 257 -1.67 -11.87 26.56
N LEU A 258 -2.18 -11.19 27.58
CA LEU A 258 -2.51 -9.77 27.49
C LEU A 258 -1.26 -8.88 27.39
N ASP A 259 -0.16 -9.23 28.04
CA ASP A 259 1.05 -8.40 28.08
C ASP A 259 1.78 -8.42 26.73
N GLY A 260 1.84 -9.57 26.07
CA GLY A 260 2.31 -9.68 24.70
C GLY A 260 1.48 -8.82 23.74
N LEU A 261 0.15 -8.89 23.83
CA LEU A 261 -0.74 -8.04 23.04
C LEU A 261 -0.56 -6.55 23.36
N ARG A 262 -0.40 -6.18 24.66
CA ARG A 262 -0.19 -4.80 25.09
C ARG A 262 1.05 -4.18 24.45
N THR A 263 2.13 -4.94 24.37
CA THR A 263 3.35 -4.48 23.71
C THR A 263 3.13 -4.16 22.24
N HIS A 264 2.47 -5.03 21.49
CA HIS A 264 2.15 -4.81 20.08
C HIS A 264 1.21 -3.64 19.88
N VAL A 265 0.13 -3.56 20.67
CA VAL A 265 -0.86 -2.47 20.60
C VAL A 265 -0.22 -1.14 20.93
N SER A 266 0.64 -1.07 21.97
CA SER A 266 1.39 0.14 22.30
C SER A 266 2.27 0.63 21.14
N ASN A 267 2.96 -0.28 20.47
CA ASN A 267 3.77 0.05 19.29
C ASN A 267 2.92 0.57 18.13
N TYR A 268 1.77 -0.06 17.86
CA TYR A 268 0.89 0.40 16.79
C TYR A 268 0.25 1.75 17.10
N ALA A 269 -0.11 1.98 18.37
CA ALA A 269 -0.65 3.24 18.85
C ALA A 269 0.39 4.38 18.73
N ALA A 270 1.64 4.14 19.12
CA ALA A 270 2.73 5.10 18.99
C ALA A 270 2.98 5.47 17.51
N ARG A 271 2.93 4.48 16.59
CA ARG A 271 3.03 4.74 15.15
C ARG A 271 1.83 5.50 14.58
N CYS A 272 0.63 5.30 15.11
CA CYS A 272 -0.53 6.11 14.71
C CYS A 272 -0.35 7.57 15.18
N ALA A 273 0.12 7.80 16.41
CA ALA A 273 0.40 9.13 16.96
C ALA A 273 1.48 9.87 16.13
N GLU A 274 2.58 9.20 15.79
CA GLU A 274 3.62 9.74 14.91
C GLU A 274 3.07 10.20 13.56
N LYS A 275 2.24 9.35 12.90
CA LYS A 275 1.62 9.68 11.61
C LYS A 275 0.63 10.86 11.71
N LEU A 276 -0.11 11.00 12.81
CA LEU A 276 -0.95 12.17 13.07
C LEU A 276 -0.11 13.45 13.12
N ARG A 277 1.01 13.43 13.86
CA ARG A 277 1.92 14.58 13.94
C ARG A 277 2.56 14.92 12.60
N GLN A 278 3.01 13.92 11.83
CA GLN A 278 3.54 14.12 10.47
C GLN A 278 2.53 14.77 9.54
N GLN A 279 1.24 14.48 9.73
CA GLN A 279 0.13 15.06 8.94
C GLN A 279 -0.31 16.44 9.48
N GLY A 280 0.17 16.85 10.67
CA GLY A 280 -0.27 18.06 11.36
C GLY A 280 -1.73 17.98 11.85
N THR A 281 -2.16 16.80 12.32
CA THR A 281 -3.55 16.52 12.73
C THR A 281 -3.61 15.87 14.10
N VAL A 282 -4.82 15.88 14.68
CA VAL A 282 -5.16 15.20 15.93
C VAL A 282 -6.32 14.24 15.71
N ALA A 283 -6.47 13.23 16.55
CA ALA A 283 -7.59 12.28 16.53
C ALA A 283 -8.45 12.42 17.78
N SER A 284 -9.76 12.21 17.65
CA SER A 284 -10.73 12.20 18.75
C SER A 284 -11.17 10.79 19.17
N ILE A 285 -10.86 9.76 18.38
CA ILE A 285 -11.27 8.38 18.64
C ILE A 285 -10.08 7.46 18.45
N VAL A 286 -9.91 6.51 19.39
CA VAL A 286 -8.91 5.44 19.33
C VAL A 286 -9.63 4.11 19.37
N GLY A 287 -9.46 3.29 18.33
CA GLY A 287 -10.01 1.95 18.23
C GLY A 287 -8.91 0.88 18.21
N VAL A 288 -9.22 -0.30 18.72
CA VAL A 288 -8.36 -1.49 18.69
C VAL A 288 -9.16 -2.66 18.16
N PHE A 289 -8.53 -3.51 17.37
CA PHE A 289 -9.11 -4.79 16.97
C PHE A 289 -8.16 -5.94 17.21
N LEU A 290 -8.74 -7.10 17.49
CA LEU A 290 -8.04 -8.37 17.66
C LEU A 290 -8.68 -9.43 16.77
N ASN A 291 -7.87 -10.23 16.08
CA ASN A 291 -8.33 -11.32 15.23
C ASN A 291 -7.52 -12.60 15.49
N THR A 292 -8.21 -13.72 15.52
CA THR A 292 -7.60 -15.07 15.43
C THR A 292 -7.23 -15.41 13.98
N ASN A 293 -6.69 -16.59 13.74
CA ASN A 293 -6.39 -17.07 12.39
C ASN A 293 -7.59 -17.85 11.82
N ALA A 294 -8.32 -17.25 10.90
CA ALA A 294 -9.51 -17.86 10.28
C ALA A 294 -9.21 -19.16 9.48
N PHE A 295 -7.95 -19.46 9.18
CA PHE A 295 -7.55 -20.72 8.52
C PHE A 295 -7.27 -21.86 9.52
N ARG A 296 -7.35 -21.60 10.83
CA ARG A 296 -7.19 -22.58 11.90
C ARG A 296 -8.56 -22.92 12.48
N GLU A 297 -9.31 -23.73 11.72
CA GLU A 297 -10.65 -24.19 12.10
C GLU A 297 -10.68 -25.06 13.37
N ASP A 298 -9.51 -25.61 13.71
CA ASP A 298 -9.24 -26.38 14.93
C ASP A 298 -9.18 -25.54 16.22
N LEU A 299 -9.13 -24.20 16.10
CA LEU A 299 -9.02 -23.27 17.22
C LEU A 299 -10.26 -22.38 17.35
N PRO A 300 -10.62 -21.95 18.58
CA PRO A 300 -11.70 -20.99 18.77
C PRO A 300 -11.47 -19.71 17.99
N GLN A 301 -12.51 -19.23 17.31
CA GLN A 301 -12.44 -18.03 16.48
C GLN A 301 -12.93 -16.81 17.24
N TYR A 302 -12.19 -15.71 17.07
CA TYR A 302 -12.49 -14.40 17.64
C TYR A 302 -12.13 -13.30 16.65
N TRP A 303 -13.10 -12.43 16.40
CA TRP A 303 -12.88 -11.18 15.71
C TRP A 303 -13.71 -10.11 16.41
N ASN A 304 -13.06 -9.07 16.92
CA ASN A 304 -13.76 -7.98 17.57
C ASN A 304 -12.99 -6.67 17.43
N PHE A 305 -13.74 -5.57 17.46
CA PHE A 305 -13.28 -4.20 17.41
C PHE A 305 -14.01 -3.40 18.50
N GLN A 306 -13.26 -2.61 19.24
CA GLN A 306 -13.82 -1.63 20.17
C GLN A 306 -13.07 -0.31 20.04
N GLU A 307 -13.74 0.77 20.39
CA GLU A 307 -13.21 2.12 20.35
C GLU A 307 -13.56 2.90 21.63
N MET A 308 -12.78 3.96 21.88
CA MET A 308 -13.11 4.95 22.88
C MET A 308 -12.88 6.36 22.34
N ARG A 309 -13.71 7.28 22.77
CA ARG A 309 -13.56 8.71 22.51
C ARG A 309 -12.59 9.32 23.51
N LEU A 310 -11.66 10.13 23.00
CA LEU A 310 -10.78 10.93 23.84
C LEU A 310 -11.57 12.16 24.35
N ILE A 311 -11.33 12.54 25.60
CA ILE A 311 -11.92 13.76 26.17
C ILE A 311 -11.48 14.97 25.36
N THR A 312 -10.17 15.07 25.08
CA THR A 312 -9.59 16.11 24.23
C THR A 312 -8.90 15.46 23.03
N PRO A 313 -9.16 15.90 21.77
CA PRO A 313 -8.47 15.39 20.59
C PRO A 313 -6.95 15.53 20.76
N SER A 314 -6.20 14.49 20.40
CA SER A 314 -4.76 14.44 20.68
C SER A 314 -3.96 13.77 19.56
N SER A 315 -2.69 14.14 19.44
CA SER A 315 -1.66 13.41 18.69
C SER A 315 -0.50 12.95 19.61
N SER A 316 -0.67 13.11 20.92
CA SER A 316 0.34 12.68 21.90
C SER A 316 0.45 11.16 21.94
N THR A 317 1.67 10.67 21.84
CA THR A 317 1.98 9.24 21.92
C THR A 317 1.47 8.65 23.25
N ILE A 318 1.68 9.33 24.36
CA ILE A 318 1.26 8.86 25.69
C ILE A 318 -0.26 8.72 25.75
N THR A 319 -1.00 9.72 25.28
CA THR A 319 -2.47 9.72 25.29
C THR A 319 -3.05 8.61 24.43
N ILE A 320 -2.55 8.48 23.18
CA ILE A 320 -3.04 7.47 22.25
C ILE A 320 -2.71 6.05 22.73
N VAL A 321 -1.50 5.82 23.28
CA VAL A 321 -1.09 4.52 23.82
C VAL A 321 -1.90 4.15 25.06
N LYS A 322 -2.16 5.10 25.97
CA LYS A 322 -3.00 4.88 27.16
C LYS A 322 -4.42 4.46 26.73
N ALA A 323 -5.05 5.23 25.86
CA ALA A 323 -6.39 4.93 25.36
C ALA A 323 -6.46 3.56 24.64
N ALA A 324 -5.47 3.26 23.80
CA ALA A 324 -5.41 1.96 23.10
C ALA A 324 -5.29 0.78 24.09
N ASN A 325 -4.51 0.92 25.15
CA ASN A 325 -4.37 -0.12 26.18
C ASN A 325 -5.63 -0.28 27.05
N GLU A 326 -6.37 0.79 27.32
CA GLU A 326 -7.67 0.72 28.01
C GLU A 326 -8.70 -0.03 27.13
N VAL A 327 -8.75 0.25 25.81
CA VAL A 327 -9.60 -0.47 24.87
C VAL A 327 -9.18 -1.94 24.78
N LEU A 328 -7.86 -2.23 24.72
CA LEU A 328 -7.34 -3.60 24.69
C LEU A 328 -7.79 -4.42 25.90
N GLN A 329 -7.76 -3.88 27.11
CA GLN A 329 -8.20 -4.57 28.33
C GLN A 329 -9.68 -5.00 28.25
N LYS A 330 -10.55 -4.16 27.66
CA LYS A 330 -11.97 -4.47 27.45
C LYS A 330 -12.18 -5.52 26.36
N LEU A 331 -11.29 -5.52 25.36
CA LEU A 331 -11.40 -6.37 24.18
C LEU A 331 -10.81 -7.76 24.38
N TYR A 332 -9.75 -7.87 25.18
CA TYR A 332 -9.07 -9.14 25.44
C TYR A 332 -9.98 -10.21 26.06
N ARG A 333 -9.86 -11.43 25.59
CA ARG A 333 -10.48 -12.64 26.14
C ARG A 333 -9.44 -13.73 26.26
N GLN A 334 -9.37 -14.33 27.44
CA GLN A 334 -8.49 -15.48 27.67
C GLN A 334 -8.95 -16.72 26.87
N GLY A 335 -8.03 -17.58 26.49
CA GLY A 335 -8.32 -18.83 25.76
C GLY A 335 -8.33 -18.70 24.23
N TYR A 336 -8.14 -17.51 23.70
CA TYR A 336 -7.99 -17.31 22.24
C TYR A 336 -6.54 -17.18 21.81
N HIS A 337 -6.24 -17.65 20.60
CA HIS A 337 -4.94 -17.58 19.94
C HIS A 337 -4.95 -16.44 18.91
N TYR A 338 -4.55 -15.25 19.32
CA TYR A 338 -4.59 -14.06 18.49
C TYR A 338 -3.51 -14.10 17.42
N LYS A 339 -3.89 -13.87 16.17
CA LYS A 339 -3.00 -13.85 15.00
C LYS A 339 -2.72 -12.43 14.50
N LYS A 340 -3.63 -11.49 14.74
CA LYS A 340 -3.50 -10.11 14.27
C LYS A 340 -4.08 -9.14 15.30
N ALA A 341 -3.40 -8.02 15.45
CA ALA A 341 -3.93 -6.85 16.17
C ALA A 341 -3.72 -5.58 15.35
N GLY A 342 -4.51 -4.56 15.64
CA GLY A 342 -4.32 -3.24 15.05
C GLY A 342 -4.94 -2.13 15.88
N VAL A 343 -4.39 -0.94 15.69
CA VAL A 343 -4.90 0.32 16.26
C VAL A 343 -5.35 1.21 15.11
N ILE A 344 -6.52 1.82 15.26
CA ILE A 344 -7.09 2.78 14.32
C ILE A 344 -7.36 4.07 15.09
N VAL A 345 -6.87 5.19 14.57
CA VAL A 345 -7.24 6.52 15.06
C VAL A 345 -8.18 7.19 14.06
N MET A 346 -9.26 7.77 14.55
CA MET A 346 -10.38 8.29 13.76
C MET A 346 -10.84 9.64 14.31
N GLY A 347 -11.81 10.28 13.62
CA GLY A 347 -12.22 11.64 13.95
C GLY A 347 -11.06 12.61 13.83
N ILE A 348 -10.30 12.47 12.71
CA ILE A 348 -9.08 13.26 12.46
C ILE A 348 -9.47 14.67 12.06
N GLY A 349 -8.95 15.66 12.79
CA GLY A 349 -9.13 17.08 12.55
C GLY A 349 -7.79 17.83 12.53
N PRO A 350 -7.81 19.14 12.15
CA PRO A 350 -6.62 19.97 12.19
C PRO A 350 -6.11 20.13 13.62
N ASN A 351 -4.80 20.28 13.77
CA ASN A 351 -4.17 20.64 15.05
C ASN A 351 -4.28 22.19 15.28
N SER A 352 -5.50 22.71 15.20
CA SER A 352 -5.85 24.12 15.51
C SER A 352 -6.18 24.24 17.01
N PRO A 353 -6.38 25.46 17.56
CA PRO A 353 -6.77 25.61 18.95
C PRO A 353 -7.94 24.70 19.28
N ILE A 354 -7.67 23.68 20.11
CA ILE A 354 -8.67 22.71 20.52
C ILE A 354 -9.48 23.40 21.61
N GLN A 355 -10.79 23.38 21.47
CA GLN A 355 -11.67 23.80 22.56
C GLN A 355 -11.39 22.88 23.74
N GLN A 356 -10.75 23.43 24.78
CA GLN A 356 -10.51 22.71 26.02
C GLN A 356 -11.83 22.56 26.76
N ASP A 357 -11.99 21.45 27.46
CA ASP A 357 -13.09 21.30 28.40
C ASP A 357 -12.95 22.35 29.50
N LEU A 358 -14.08 22.91 29.94
CA LEU A 358 -14.11 23.96 30.98
C LEU A 358 -13.42 23.49 32.30
N PHE A 359 -13.30 22.17 32.50
CA PHE A 359 -12.68 21.52 33.63
C PHE A 359 -11.26 21.02 33.36
N ASP A 360 -10.71 21.22 32.15
CA ASP A 360 -9.37 20.76 31.79
C ASP A 360 -8.32 21.77 32.24
N THR A 361 -7.87 21.65 33.50
CA THR A 361 -6.84 22.50 34.12
C THR A 361 -5.42 22.25 33.59
N ASN A 362 -5.24 21.43 32.55
CA ASN A 362 -3.95 20.86 32.16
C ASN A 362 -3.35 21.43 30.85
N ALA A 363 -3.64 22.68 30.49
CA ALA A 363 -3.05 23.32 29.29
C ALA A 363 -1.51 23.25 29.29
N GLU A 364 -0.89 23.47 30.45
CA GLU A 364 0.58 23.37 30.60
C GLU A 364 1.10 21.93 30.36
N GLN A 365 0.39 20.94 30.89
CA GLN A 365 0.73 19.53 30.69
C GLN A 365 0.57 19.11 29.21
N PHE A 366 -0.42 19.64 28.50
CA PHE A 366 -0.63 19.40 27.08
C PHE A 366 0.55 19.95 26.24
N GLU A 367 0.96 21.19 26.48
CA GLU A 367 2.12 21.79 25.81
C GLU A 367 3.43 21.06 26.15
N LYS A 368 3.59 20.60 27.38
CA LYS A 368 4.74 19.79 27.80
C LYS A 368 4.79 18.45 27.02
N MET A 369 3.68 17.75 26.89
CA MET A 369 3.59 16.51 26.11
C MET A 369 3.91 16.75 24.63
N LYS A 370 3.40 17.82 24.05
CA LYS A 370 3.68 18.18 22.64
C LYS A 370 5.18 18.44 22.41
N ARG A 371 5.84 19.15 23.32
CA ARG A 371 7.30 19.36 23.27
C ARG A 371 8.06 18.04 23.41
N LEU A 372 7.64 17.16 24.32
CA LEU A 372 8.24 15.85 24.52
C LEU A 372 8.13 14.99 23.28
N ASP A 373 6.94 14.88 22.68
CA ASP A 373 6.72 14.12 21.44
C ASP A 373 7.60 14.65 20.30
N ALA A 374 7.74 15.97 20.16
CA ALA A 374 8.61 16.57 19.13
C ALA A 374 10.09 16.22 19.32
N VAL A 375 10.57 16.17 20.56
CA VAL A 375 11.95 15.77 20.89
C VAL A 375 12.15 14.28 20.59
N ILE A 376 11.23 13.42 21.01
CA ILE A 376 11.28 11.97 20.73
C ILE A 376 11.28 11.71 19.22
N ASP A 377 10.39 12.34 18.48
CA ASP A 377 10.31 12.21 17.02
C ASP A 377 11.64 12.61 16.35
N ARG A 378 12.25 13.72 16.80
CA ARG A 378 13.54 14.17 16.27
C ARG A 378 14.66 13.18 16.55
N ILE A 379 14.75 12.66 17.78
CA ILE A 379 15.78 11.67 18.15
C ILE A 379 15.59 10.38 17.34
N ASN A 380 14.36 9.87 17.25
CA ASN A 380 14.05 8.66 16.49
C ASN A 380 14.27 8.83 14.99
N LYS A 381 14.12 10.04 14.43
CA LYS A 381 14.42 10.35 13.04
C LYS A 381 15.93 10.35 12.74
N VAL A 382 16.74 10.86 13.66
CA VAL A 382 18.19 11.03 13.46
C VAL A 382 18.96 9.75 13.80
N ASN A 383 18.61 9.10 14.91
CA ASN A 383 19.37 7.97 15.45
C ASN A 383 18.77 6.59 15.09
N GLY A 384 17.67 6.56 14.36
CA GLY A 384 16.95 5.36 13.97
C GLY A 384 15.61 5.23 14.68
N THR A 385 14.66 4.60 14.00
CA THR A 385 13.32 4.36 14.55
C THR A 385 13.42 3.54 15.82
N GLU A 386 12.63 3.94 16.86
CA GLU A 386 12.55 3.24 18.16
C GLU A 386 13.78 3.39 19.07
N THR A 387 14.63 4.43 18.84
CA THR A 387 15.72 4.79 19.75
C THR A 387 15.16 5.16 21.14
N ILE A 388 14.08 5.94 21.17
CA ILE A 388 13.30 6.21 22.39
C ILE A 388 11.89 5.69 22.21
N VAL A 389 11.43 4.87 23.16
CA VAL A 389 10.10 4.27 23.21
C VAL A 389 9.51 4.35 24.61
N LEU A 390 8.18 4.23 24.73
CA LEU A 390 7.51 4.10 26.02
C LEU A 390 7.77 2.70 26.61
N GLY A 391 7.80 2.58 27.93
CA GLY A 391 8.01 1.28 28.62
C GLY A 391 7.02 0.18 28.19
N SER A 392 5.77 0.55 27.88
CA SER A 392 4.75 -0.40 27.37
C SER A 392 5.01 -0.93 25.96
N GLN A 393 5.96 -0.34 25.23
CA GLN A 393 6.35 -0.81 23.88
C GLN A 393 7.43 -1.88 23.92
N GLN A 394 7.99 -2.17 25.10
CA GLN A 394 9.02 -3.20 25.29
C GLN A 394 8.43 -4.40 26.02
N TYR A 395 8.69 -5.56 25.50
CA TYR A 395 8.35 -6.84 26.13
C TYR A 395 9.66 -7.56 26.50
N THR A 396 9.80 -7.90 27.78
CA THR A 396 10.94 -8.67 28.26
C THR A 396 10.48 -10.10 28.49
N GLN A 397 10.76 -11.00 27.57
CA GLN A 397 10.56 -12.43 27.81
C GLN A 397 11.70 -12.93 28.70
N LYS A 398 11.38 -13.41 29.91
CA LYS A 398 12.29 -14.15 30.74
C LYS A 398 12.40 -15.56 30.18
N ASP A 399 13.38 -15.80 29.31
CA ASP A 399 13.84 -17.16 29.10
C ASP A 399 14.87 -17.51 30.19
N GLY A 400 15.04 -18.78 30.52
CA GLY A 400 15.92 -19.23 31.62
C GLY A 400 17.41 -18.96 31.41
N LYS A 401 17.81 -18.13 30.43
CA LYS A 401 19.21 -17.85 30.04
C LYS A 401 19.57 -16.36 29.97
N GLY A 402 18.73 -15.46 30.48
CA GLY A 402 19.02 -14.02 30.50
C GLY A 402 17.97 -13.17 29.78
N LYS A 403 17.95 -11.88 30.09
CA LYS A 403 17.00 -10.91 29.55
C LYS A 403 17.27 -10.67 28.06
N ALA A 404 16.48 -11.22 27.18
CA ALA A 404 16.42 -10.78 25.79
C ALA A 404 15.31 -9.72 25.66
N ASN A 405 15.66 -8.48 25.30
CA ASN A 405 14.68 -7.50 24.88
C ASN A 405 14.17 -7.90 23.49
N VAL A 406 13.02 -8.57 23.43
CA VAL A 406 12.36 -8.87 22.15
C VAL A 406 11.52 -7.65 21.77
N PHE A 407 11.99 -6.89 20.80
CA PHE A 407 11.17 -5.83 20.21
C PHE A 407 9.96 -6.48 19.52
N ALA A 408 8.77 -6.13 19.96
CA ALA A 408 7.50 -6.62 19.41
C ALA A 408 7.32 -6.33 17.90
N ASN A 409 8.17 -5.48 17.35
CA ASN A 409 8.12 -5.06 15.94
C ASN A 409 9.10 -5.79 15.03
N ALA A 410 9.85 -6.80 15.52
CA ALA A 410 10.72 -7.58 14.67
C ALA A 410 9.89 -8.26 13.56
N ILE A 411 9.93 -7.66 12.37
CA ILE A 411 9.32 -8.23 11.18
C ILE A 411 10.29 -9.28 10.65
N LYS A 412 9.80 -10.48 10.37
CA LYS A 412 10.59 -11.50 9.71
C LYS A 412 10.94 -11.06 8.30
N HIS A 413 12.25 -11.04 7.98
CA HIS A 413 12.81 -10.61 6.71
C HIS A 413 14.02 -11.47 6.37
N ASP A 414 13.82 -12.77 6.26
CA ASP A 414 14.92 -13.73 6.08
C ASP A 414 15.63 -13.56 4.72
N PHE A 415 14.96 -12.96 3.74
CA PHE A 415 15.43 -12.80 2.36
C PHE A 415 15.56 -11.32 1.94
N LYS A 416 15.74 -10.40 2.92
CA LYS A 416 15.82 -8.97 2.60
C LYS A 416 17.11 -8.66 1.85
N SER A 417 16.98 -7.96 0.72
CA SER A 417 18.09 -7.44 -0.06
C SER A 417 18.78 -6.27 0.64
N LYS A 418 19.99 -5.94 0.19
CA LYS A 418 20.74 -4.75 0.61
C LYS A 418 20.10 -3.47 0.08
N ASN A 419 20.43 -2.33 0.69
CA ASN A 419 20.02 -0.99 0.27
C ASN A 419 21.21 -0.19 -0.30
N PRO A 420 21.74 -0.56 -1.47
CA PRO A 420 22.99 0.03 -1.98
C PRO A 420 22.87 1.52 -2.34
N THR A 421 21.66 2.06 -2.41
CA THR A 421 21.39 3.46 -2.76
C THR A 421 21.25 4.38 -1.54
N THR A 422 21.02 3.82 -0.35
CA THR A 422 20.73 4.59 0.88
C THR A 422 21.61 4.21 2.07
N ARG A 423 22.40 3.12 1.97
CA ARG A 423 23.29 2.65 3.03
C ARG A 423 24.70 2.41 2.54
N TRP A 424 25.67 3.11 3.12
CA TRP A 424 27.09 2.98 2.78
C TRP A 424 27.62 1.55 2.95
N SER A 425 27.17 0.84 4.00
CA SER A 425 27.55 -0.56 4.26
C SER A 425 27.09 -1.54 3.18
N ASP A 426 26.08 -1.15 2.39
CA ASP A 426 25.43 -2.01 1.41
C ASP A 426 25.87 -1.73 -0.02
N ILE A 427 26.83 -0.80 -0.23
CA ILE A 427 27.38 -0.47 -1.56
C ILE A 427 27.98 -1.73 -2.18
N ILE A 428 27.66 -1.96 -3.47
CA ILE A 428 28.17 -3.08 -4.24
C ILE A 428 29.67 -2.87 -4.48
N GLN A 429 30.47 -3.79 -4.00
CA GLN A 429 31.90 -3.83 -4.28
C GLN A 429 32.13 -4.65 -5.55
N LEU A 430 32.76 -4.04 -6.54
CA LEU A 430 33.25 -4.75 -7.72
C LEU A 430 34.48 -5.52 -7.32
N LYS A 431 34.52 -6.81 -7.67
CA LYS A 431 35.69 -7.66 -7.49
C LYS A 431 36.58 -7.58 -8.71
#